data_19229ded76a02b230d85a4e15a66a397
#
_entry.id   19229ded76a02b230d85a4e15a66a397
#
_cell.length_a   1.000
_cell.length_b   1.000
_cell.length_c   1.000
_cell.angle_alpha   90.00
_cell.angle_beta   90.00
_cell.angle_gamma   90.00
#
_symmetry.space_group_name_H-M   'P 1'
#
loop_
_entity.id
_entity.type
_entity.pdbx_description
1 polymer ?
#
loop_
_entity_poly.entity_id
_entity_poly.type
_entity_poly.pdbx_seq_one_letter_code
_entity_poly.pdbx_strand_id
1 'polypeptide(L)'
;MDTAMSFRAQQQMLDERQNSWQHAADHLATLQRLEKKPYFARIDFQEKGAAKPESIYIGLASFSDQPDHFLVYDWRAPISSVYYEGKLGKVSYDTPVGKQEVDLTLKRQFQIKDGTIVTIFDTDEQVGDQMLLEALGNHSSTKMKSIVTTIQRTQNEIIRDTKDDLLFVQGAAGSGKTAAVLQRVAWLLYRYRGNLTSSQVVLFSPNQLFNDYIDQVLPELGEHNMVQMTYFQFVNRRVPRLHVQTLAQRFAASQTATVQKIQRLVTSLHYFKLTGRYAQHLGHANMRFRNIMFNGKVFVSKEKIKEIYYSFNNNYNLGNRLDGTKEALIKYLNHRVSSEMRSKWVEQRIQDLSKEEIDNLFANEPREFESDDKEYRFLARRIVMKAFEPIKRAINHNQWININGQFLHLLRVTPKLIDLAEYGLTADQRQTYVDGAKEYLKQGQISASNISV
;
A
#
# COMPACT_ATOMS: atom_id res chain seq x y z
N MET A 1 -22.40 -42.83 7.32
CA MET A 1 -21.10 -42.40 7.86
C MET A 1 -20.80 -41.01 7.27
N ASP A 2 -21.30 -39.99 7.92
CA ASP A 2 -20.99 -38.62 7.53
C ASP A 2 -19.60 -38.27 8.06
N THR A 3 -18.64 -38.23 7.18
CA THR A 3 -17.30 -37.79 7.50
C THR A 3 -17.37 -36.27 7.78
N ALA A 4 -17.28 -35.90 9.03
CA ALA A 4 -17.17 -34.50 9.42
C ALA A 4 -16.00 -33.89 8.65
N MET A 5 -16.27 -33.00 7.73
CA MET A 5 -15.24 -32.23 7.04
C MET A 5 -14.39 -31.51 8.08
N SER A 6 -13.08 -31.59 7.96
CA SER A 6 -12.19 -30.89 8.86
C SER A 6 -12.46 -29.38 8.81
N PHE A 7 -12.33 -28.67 9.92
CA PHE A 7 -12.52 -27.20 10.00
C PHE A 7 -11.78 -26.45 8.89
N ARG A 8 -10.59 -26.92 8.51
CA ARG A 8 -9.82 -26.37 7.38
C ARG A 8 -10.54 -26.55 6.04
N ALA A 9 -11.14 -27.72 5.79
CA ALA A 9 -11.87 -27.95 4.55
C ALA A 9 -13.15 -27.10 4.48
N GLN A 10 -13.83 -26.89 5.59
CA GLN A 10 -14.98 -25.99 5.67
C GLN A 10 -14.58 -24.54 5.45
N GLN A 11 -13.46 -24.10 5.99
CA GLN A 11 -12.95 -22.76 5.80
C GLN A 11 -12.50 -22.53 4.35
N GLN A 12 -11.83 -23.50 3.74
CA GLN A 12 -11.50 -23.43 2.31
C GLN A 12 -12.73 -23.35 1.43
N MET A 13 -13.77 -24.16 1.69
CA MET A 13 -15.03 -24.07 0.96
C MET A 13 -15.74 -22.73 1.13
N LEU A 14 -15.69 -22.12 2.31
CA LEU A 14 -16.25 -20.79 2.54
C LEU A 14 -15.45 -19.73 1.78
N ASP A 15 -14.13 -19.79 1.81
CA ASP A 15 -13.25 -18.88 1.09
C ASP A 15 -13.45 -19.01 -0.43
N GLU A 16 -13.56 -20.24 -0.95
CA GLU A 16 -13.87 -20.49 -2.37
C GLU A 16 -15.24 -19.96 -2.77
N ARG A 17 -16.28 -20.18 -1.95
CA ARG A 17 -17.62 -19.63 -2.20
C ARG A 17 -17.65 -18.11 -2.14
N GLN A 18 -16.94 -17.52 -1.19
CA GLN A 18 -16.84 -16.07 -1.07
C GLN A 18 -16.12 -15.47 -2.28
N ASN A 19 -15.02 -16.07 -2.72
CA ASN A 19 -14.31 -15.67 -3.92
C ASN A 19 -15.16 -15.82 -5.18
N SER A 20 -15.85 -16.95 -5.35
CA SER A 20 -16.78 -17.19 -6.47
C SER A 20 -17.92 -16.16 -6.51
N TRP A 21 -18.49 -15.85 -5.34
CA TRP A 21 -19.56 -14.86 -5.24
C TRP A 21 -19.04 -13.44 -5.57
N GLN A 22 -17.85 -13.10 -5.09
CA GLN A 22 -17.21 -11.82 -5.39
C GLN A 22 -16.94 -11.68 -6.90
N HIS A 23 -16.38 -12.72 -7.53
CA HIS A 23 -16.19 -12.75 -8.99
C HIS A 23 -17.49 -12.58 -9.77
N ALA A 24 -18.56 -13.24 -9.34
CA ALA A 24 -19.87 -13.13 -9.98
C ALA A 24 -20.46 -11.71 -9.83
N ALA A 25 -20.31 -11.09 -8.66
CA ALA A 25 -20.74 -9.73 -8.40
C ALA A 25 -19.97 -8.70 -9.25
N ASP A 26 -18.66 -8.85 -9.35
CA ASP A 26 -17.79 -8.01 -10.17
C ASP A 26 -18.10 -8.14 -11.67
N HIS A 27 -18.38 -9.38 -12.11
CA HIS A 27 -18.80 -9.64 -13.49
C HIS A 27 -20.15 -8.99 -13.79
N LEU A 28 -21.13 -9.11 -12.89
CA LEU A 28 -22.44 -8.47 -13.03
C LEU A 28 -22.31 -6.94 -13.10
N ALA A 29 -21.52 -6.35 -12.23
CA ALA A 29 -21.26 -4.91 -12.24
C ALA A 29 -20.60 -4.45 -13.56
N THR A 30 -19.74 -5.29 -14.13
CA THR A 30 -19.13 -5.05 -15.45
C THR A 30 -20.15 -5.10 -16.56
N LEU A 31 -21.04 -6.12 -16.58
CA LEU A 31 -22.11 -6.25 -17.57
C LEU A 31 -23.09 -5.08 -17.52
N GLN A 32 -23.48 -4.63 -16.33
CA GLN A 32 -24.33 -3.45 -16.16
C GLN A 32 -23.73 -2.15 -16.72
N ARG A 33 -22.40 -2.03 -16.66
CA ARG A 33 -21.69 -0.90 -17.28
C ARG A 33 -21.66 -1.03 -18.81
N LEU A 34 -21.38 -2.24 -19.31
CA LEU A 34 -21.32 -2.52 -20.74
C LEU A 34 -22.69 -2.40 -21.40
N GLU A 35 -23.78 -2.71 -20.71
CA GLU A 35 -25.16 -2.51 -21.22
C GLU A 35 -25.40 -1.06 -21.70
N LYS A 36 -24.89 -0.08 -20.97
CA LYS A 36 -25.05 1.34 -21.30
C LYS A 36 -24.03 1.85 -22.31
N LYS A 37 -22.80 1.31 -22.28
CA LYS A 37 -21.67 1.70 -23.15
C LYS A 37 -20.79 0.49 -23.42
N PRO A 38 -21.19 -0.38 -24.36
CA PRO A 38 -20.49 -1.64 -24.62
C PRO A 38 -19.08 -1.43 -25.15
N TYR A 39 -18.92 -0.45 -26.02
CA TYR A 39 -17.64 -0.08 -26.64
C TYR A 39 -17.60 1.41 -26.96
N PHE A 40 -16.44 1.93 -27.26
CA PHE A 40 -16.25 3.31 -27.67
C PHE A 40 -15.45 3.44 -28.98
N ALA A 41 -14.77 2.36 -29.41
CA ALA A 41 -14.00 2.34 -30.64
C ALA A 41 -14.09 1.00 -31.37
N ARG A 42 -13.77 1.02 -32.66
CA ARG A 42 -13.51 -0.13 -33.51
C ARG A 42 -12.26 0.11 -34.30
N ILE A 43 -11.43 -0.90 -34.47
CA ILE A 43 -10.32 -0.93 -35.41
C ILE A 43 -10.50 -2.09 -36.37
N ASP A 44 -10.17 -1.86 -37.65
CA ASP A 44 -10.02 -2.92 -38.64
C ASP A 44 -8.54 -2.99 -39.01
N PHE A 45 -7.98 -4.18 -38.98
CA PHE A 45 -6.56 -4.38 -39.20
C PHE A 45 -6.32 -5.74 -39.88
N GLN A 46 -5.14 -5.89 -40.48
CA GLN A 46 -4.67 -7.16 -40.99
C GLN A 46 -3.33 -7.52 -40.35
N GLU A 47 -3.27 -8.68 -39.73
CA GLU A 47 -2.00 -9.20 -39.21
C GLU A 47 -1.08 -9.61 -40.37
N LYS A 48 0.21 -9.45 -40.16
CA LYS A 48 1.22 -9.85 -41.14
C LYS A 48 1.16 -11.37 -41.41
N GLY A 49 0.75 -11.72 -42.64
CA GLY A 49 0.57 -13.11 -43.05
C GLY A 49 -0.84 -13.67 -42.90
N ALA A 50 -1.77 -12.92 -42.33
CA ALA A 50 -3.17 -13.31 -42.28
C ALA A 50 -3.87 -13.13 -43.64
N ALA A 51 -4.74 -14.08 -44.00
CA ALA A 51 -5.45 -14.08 -45.29
C ALA A 51 -6.64 -13.10 -45.35
N LYS A 52 -7.14 -12.67 -44.18
CA LYS A 52 -8.32 -11.78 -44.07
C LYS A 52 -8.10 -10.70 -43.01
N PRO A 53 -8.67 -9.50 -43.26
CA PRO A 53 -8.68 -8.45 -42.23
C PRO A 53 -9.61 -8.88 -41.07
N GLU A 54 -9.28 -8.38 -39.87
CA GLU A 54 -10.07 -8.56 -38.67
C GLU A 54 -10.62 -7.23 -38.18
N SER A 55 -11.78 -7.30 -37.50
CA SER A 55 -12.41 -6.14 -36.88
C SER A 55 -12.62 -6.42 -35.40
N ILE A 56 -12.14 -5.51 -34.54
CA ILE A 56 -12.36 -5.61 -33.10
C ILE A 56 -13.01 -4.33 -32.56
N TYR A 57 -13.87 -4.50 -31.56
CA TYR A 57 -14.43 -3.40 -30.79
C TYR A 57 -13.66 -3.24 -29.49
N ILE A 58 -13.47 -2.01 -29.05
CA ILE A 58 -12.70 -1.67 -27.85
C ILE A 58 -13.63 -0.99 -26.84
N GLY A 59 -13.66 -1.49 -25.62
CA GLY A 59 -14.49 -1.02 -24.51
C GLY A 59 -13.72 -0.86 -23.20
N LEU A 60 -14.48 -0.52 -22.16
CA LEU A 60 -13.93 -0.39 -20.79
C LEU A 60 -13.60 -1.75 -20.13
N ALA A 61 -14.16 -2.82 -20.67
CA ALA A 61 -13.88 -4.18 -20.25
C ALA A 61 -14.05 -5.13 -21.42
N SER A 62 -13.44 -6.31 -21.34
CA SER A 62 -13.67 -7.37 -22.34
C SER A 62 -15.05 -7.99 -22.15
N PHE A 63 -15.67 -8.35 -23.28
CA PHE A 63 -16.89 -9.14 -23.32
C PHE A 63 -16.76 -10.25 -24.35
N SER A 64 -17.10 -11.47 -23.98
CA SER A 64 -17.11 -12.65 -24.84
C SER A 64 -18.44 -13.38 -24.69
N ASP A 65 -18.97 -13.90 -25.78
CA ASP A 65 -20.17 -14.75 -25.79
C ASP A 65 -19.84 -16.23 -25.64
N GLN A 66 -18.62 -16.62 -26.00
CA GLN A 66 -18.07 -17.97 -25.87
C GLN A 66 -16.61 -17.91 -25.41
N PRO A 67 -16.06 -18.99 -24.87
CA PRO A 67 -14.62 -19.06 -24.60
C PRO A 67 -13.83 -18.72 -25.88
N ASP A 68 -12.87 -17.81 -25.75
CA ASP A 68 -11.98 -17.35 -26.82
C ASP A 68 -12.63 -16.56 -27.97
N HIS A 69 -13.95 -16.26 -27.88
CA HIS A 69 -14.64 -15.40 -28.86
C HIS A 69 -14.98 -14.05 -28.23
N PHE A 70 -14.05 -13.10 -28.36
CA PHE A 70 -14.22 -11.74 -27.81
C PHE A 70 -15.00 -10.85 -28.78
N LEU A 71 -16.16 -10.36 -28.32
CA LEU A 71 -16.96 -9.35 -29.03
C LEU A 71 -16.45 -7.93 -28.74
N VAL A 72 -15.94 -7.70 -27.52
CA VAL A 72 -15.34 -6.42 -27.13
C VAL A 72 -14.02 -6.71 -26.40
N TYR A 73 -12.98 -6.01 -26.77
CA TYR A 73 -11.67 -6.04 -26.14
C TYR A 73 -11.54 -4.91 -25.10
N ASP A 74 -10.96 -5.22 -23.98
CA ASP A 74 -10.60 -4.22 -22.97
C ASP A 74 -9.59 -3.22 -23.56
N TRP A 75 -9.75 -1.93 -23.28
CA TRP A 75 -8.83 -0.88 -23.73
C TRP A 75 -7.38 -1.11 -23.28
N ARG A 76 -7.18 -1.84 -22.20
CA ARG A 76 -5.87 -2.19 -21.63
C ARG A 76 -5.20 -3.36 -22.36
N ALA A 77 -5.94 -4.13 -23.13
CA ALA A 77 -5.40 -5.27 -23.89
C ALA A 77 -4.29 -4.82 -24.83
N PRO A 78 -3.28 -5.69 -25.10
CA PRO A 78 -2.17 -5.35 -25.99
C PRO A 78 -2.62 -4.81 -27.36
N ILE A 79 -3.54 -5.50 -28.04
CA ILE A 79 -4.04 -5.11 -29.36
C ILE A 79 -4.76 -3.75 -29.33
N SER A 80 -5.41 -3.41 -28.23
CA SER A 80 -6.11 -2.13 -28.08
C SER A 80 -5.16 -0.91 -28.11
N SER A 81 -3.83 -1.12 -27.91
CA SER A 81 -2.84 -0.05 -28.02
C SER A 81 -2.80 0.56 -29.41
N VAL A 82 -3.05 -0.26 -30.45
CA VAL A 82 -3.06 0.15 -31.86
C VAL A 82 -4.04 1.32 -32.11
N TYR A 83 -5.17 1.34 -31.40
CA TYR A 83 -6.13 2.44 -31.49
C TYR A 83 -5.54 3.79 -31.09
N TYR A 84 -4.62 3.82 -30.12
CA TYR A 84 -4.01 5.03 -29.56
C TYR A 84 -2.72 5.44 -30.28
N GLU A 85 -2.12 4.58 -31.12
CA GLU A 85 -0.79 4.81 -31.75
C GLU A 85 -0.80 5.82 -32.90
N GLY A 86 -1.92 6.36 -33.30
CA GLY A 86 -1.98 7.43 -34.30
C GLY A 86 -2.46 6.99 -35.67
N LYS A 87 -1.62 7.13 -36.74
CA LYS A 87 -2.04 7.05 -38.14
C LYS A 87 -2.39 5.64 -38.62
N LEU A 88 -3.28 5.55 -39.63
CA LEU A 88 -3.53 4.33 -40.37
C LEU A 88 -2.25 3.81 -41.05
N GLY A 89 -2.20 2.51 -41.36
CA GLY A 89 -1.09 1.83 -41.98
C GLY A 89 -0.34 0.90 -41.04
N LYS A 90 0.94 0.65 -41.32
CA LYS A 90 1.75 -0.30 -40.55
C LYS A 90 2.04 0.21 -39.15
N VAL A 91 1.54 -0.53 -38.16
CA VAL A 91 1.76 -0.27 -36.73
C VAL A 91 2.15 -1.57 -36.03
N SER A 92 2.68 -1.45 -34.82
CA SER A 92 3.07 -2.62 -34.05
C SER A 92 2.69 -2.46 -32.60
N TYR A 93 2.41 -3.56 -31.90
CA TYR A 93 2.11 -3.58 -30.48
C TYR A 93 2.86 -4.72 -29.76
N ASP A 94 3.12 -4.51 -28.48
CA ASP A 94 3.88 -5.47 -27.67
C ASP A 94 2.93 -6.52 -27.05
N THR A 95 3.27 -7.79 -27.23
CA THR A 95 2.59 -8.94 -26.59
C THR A 95 3.54 -9.68 -25.66
N PRO A 96 3.06 -10.58 -24.79
CA PRO A 96 3.92 -11.41 -23.97
C PRO A 96 4.91 -12.28 -24.76
N VAL A 97 4.57 -12.62 -26.01
CA VAL A 97 5.39 -13.46 -26.90
C VAL A 97 6.25 -12.66 -27.87
N GLY A 98 6.22 -11.33 -27.80
CA GLY A 98 7.01 -10.46 -28.67
C GLY A 98 6.18 -9.39 -29.37
N LYS A 99 6.84 -8.66 -30.27
CA LYS A 99 6.23 -7.55 -31.01
C LYS A 99 5.45 -8.08 -32.21
N GLN A 100 4.19 -7.66 -32.33
CA GLN A 100 3.31 -7.99 -33.45
C GLN A 100 3.15 -6.79 -34.37
N GLU A 101 3.23 -7.04 -35.70
CA GLU A 101 3.02 -6.03 -36.75
C GLU A 101 1.66 -6.23 -37.40
N VAL A 102 0.91 -5.15 -37.52
CA VAL A 102 -0.41 -5.11 -38.17
C VAL A 102 -0.50 -3.95 -39.14
N ASP A 103 -1.32 -4.08 -40.17
CA ASP A 103 -1.71 -3.00 -41.05
C ASP A 103 -3.11 -2.51 -40.65
N LEU A 104 -3.17 -1.33 -40.05
CA LEU A 104 -4.39 -0.70 -39.53
C LEU A 104 -5.11 0.03 -40.68
N THR A 105 -6.29 -0.45 -41.04
CA THR A 105 -7.05 0.05 -42.17
C THR A 105 -8.20 0.97 -41.81
N LEU A 106 -8.75 0.84 -40.57
CA LEU A 106 -9.83 1.68 -40.07
C LEU A 106 -9.63 1.97 -38.58
N LYS A 107 -9.89 3.21 -38.20
CA LYS A 107 -10.13 3.62 -36.81
C LYS A 107 -11.47 4.34 -36.75
N ARG A 108 -12.40 3.77 -35.98
CA ARG A 108 -13.74 4.33 -35.85
C ARG A 108 -14.05 4.55 -34.36
N GLN A 109 -14.59 5.69 -34.04
CA GLN A 109 -14.99 6.09 -32.71
C GLN A 109 -16.49 6.20 -32.60
N PHE A 110 -17.06 5.78 -31.46
CA PHE A 110 -18.48 5.81 -31.19
C PHE A 110 -18.79 6.64 -29.95
N GLN A 111 -19.78 7.49 -30.06
CA GLN A 111 -20.42 8.10 -28.92
C GLN A 111 -21.72 7.35 -28.63
N ILE A 112 -21.75 6.57 -27.54
CA ILE A 112 -22.89 5.78 -27.12
C ILE A 112 -23.46 6.37 -25.84
N LYS A 113 -24.77 6.58 -25.81
CA LYS A 113 -25.50 7.05 -24.65
C LYS A 113 -26.68 6.11 -24.38
N ASP A 114 -26.71 5.52 -23.20
CA ASP A 114 -27.74 4.59 -22.75
C ASP A 114 -28.05 3.48 -23.79
N GLY A 115 -26.99 2.84 -24.31
CA GLY A 115 -27.07 1.76 -25.28
C GLY A 115 -27.33 2.21 -26.73
N THR A 116 -27.55 3.51 -26.98
CA THR A 116 -27.84 4.04 -28.33
C THR A 116 -26.62 4.78 -28.89
N ILE A 117 -26.25 4.47 -30.13
CA ILE A 117 -25.21 5.17 -30.87
C ILE A 117 -25.72 6.56 -31.24
N VAL A 118 -25.09 7.60 -30.70
CA VAL A 118 -25.42 9.01 -30.98
C VAL A 118 -24.60 9.54 -32.17
N THR A 119 -23.30 9.22 -32.19
CA THR A 119 -22.41 9.70 -33.22
C THR A 119 -21.34 8.67 -33.56
N ILE A 120 -20.91 8.67 -34.83
CA ILE A 120 -19.83 7.81 -35.34
C ILE A 120 -18.82 8.73 -36.07
N PHE A 121 -17.53 8.55 -35.77
CA PHE A 121 -16.44 9.25 -36.41
C PHE A 121 -15.41 8.24 -36.94
N ASP A 122 -15.03 8.39 -38.20
CA ASP A 122 -13.84 7.73 -38.74
C ASP A 122 -12.69 8.72 -38.66
N THR A 123 -11.55 8.29 -38.14
CA THR A 123 -10.40 9.17 -37.89
C THR A 123 -9.14 8.59 -38.54
N ASP A 124 -8.46 9.40 -39.34
CA ASP A 124 -7.17 9.07 -39.93
C ASP A 124 -6.00 9.61 -39.08
N GLU A 125 -6.29 10.52 -38.15
CA GLU A 125 -5.32 11.22 -37.31
C GLU A 125 -5.48 10.91 -35.82
N GLN A 126 -4.72 11.60 -34.98
CA GLN A 126 -4.70 11.36 -33.53
C GLN A 126 -6.10 11.43 -32.94
N VAL A 127 -6.39 10.42 -32.08
CA VAL A 127 -7.65 10.37 -31.33
C VAL A 127 -7.80 11.62 -30.49
N GLY A 128 -8.88 12.36 -30.70
CA GLY A 128 -9.28 13.27 -29.64
C GLY A 128 -9.59 14.72 -29.98
N ASP A 129 -9.21 15.30 -31.14
CA ASP A 129 -9.38 16.72 -31.29
C ASP A 129 -10.86 17.13 -31.35
N GLN A 130 -11.70 16.38 -32.00
CA GLN A 130 -13.13 16.72 -32.13
C GLN A 130 -13.94 16.37 -30.88
N MET A 131 -13.69 15.19 -30.25
CA MET A 131 -14.31 14.84 -28.96
C MET A 131 -13.73 15.63 -27.78
N LEU A 132 -12.45 16.00 -27.86
CA LEU A 132 -11.83 16.89 -26.88
C LEU A 132 -12.48 18.27 -26.93
N LEU A 133 -12.74 18.82 -28.13
CA LEU A 133 -13.44 20.09 -28.31
C LEU A 133 -14.89 20.03 -27.82
N GLU A 134 -15.63 18.93 -28.06
CA GLU A 134 -16.98 18.72 -27.51
C GLU A 134 -16.97 18.52 -26.00
N ALA A 135 -15.98 17.79 -25.46
CA ALA A 135 -15.82 17.61 -24.02
C ALA A 135 -15.46 18.91 -23.30
N LEU A 136 -14.65 19.76 -23.92
CA LEU A 136 -14.29 21.10 -23.42
C LEU A 136 -15.43 22.11 -23.60
N GLY A 137 -16.27 21.98 -24.64
CA GLY A 137 -17.42 22.85 -24.91
C GLY A 137 -18.61 22.63 -23.97
N ASN A 138 -18.73 21.44 -23.35
CA ASN A 138 -19.82 21.10 -22.45
C ASN A 138 -19.45 21.34 -20.98
N HIS A 139 -19.50 22.57 -20.53
CA HIS A 139 -19.13 23.04 -19.18
C HIS A 139 -20.00 22.53 -18.01
N SER A 140 -20.85 21.53 -18.16
CA SER A 140 -21.88 21.23 -17.15
C SER A 140 -21.88 19.88 -16.49
N SER A 141 -20.78 19.14 -16.44
CA SER A 141 -20.73 17.98 -15.54
C SER A 141 -19.34 17.75 -14.94
N THR A 142 -19.28 17.83 -13.61
CA THR A 142 -18.14 17.48 -12.74
C THR A 142 -17.73 16.01 -12.81
N LYS A 143 -18.36 15.18 -13.64
CA LYS A 143 -17.98 13.80 -13.88
C LYS A 143 -17.01 13.76 -15.06
N MET A 144 -15.85 13.19 -14.84
CA MET A 144 -14.86 12.87 -15.87
C MET A 144 -15.49 11.92 -16.90
N LYS A 145 -16.16 12.48 -17.91
CA LYS A 145 -16.76 11.70 -18.98
C LYS A 145 -15.65 11.06 -19.80
N SER A 146 -15.57 9.73 -19.72
CA SER A 146 -14.85 8.88 -20.69
C SER A 146 -13.36 9.20 -20.89
N ILE A 147 -12.58 9.23 -19.79
CA ILE A 147 -11.13 9.48 -19.80
C ILE A 147 -10.38 8.55 -20.78
N VAL A 148 -10.91 7.36 -21.02
CA VAL A 148 -10.24 6.32 -21.82
C VAL A 148 -10.35 6.58 -23.33
N THR A 149 -11.41 7.24 -23.78
CA THR A 149 -11.64 7.51 -25.22
C THR A 149 -10.74 8.60 -25.78
N THR A 150 -10.18 9.45 -24.91
CA THR A 150 -9.38 10.62 -25.27
C THR A 150 -7.90 10.48 -24.93
N ILE A 151 -7.42 9.26 -24.67
CA ILE A 151 -6.00 9.00 -24.44
C ILE A 151 -5.21 9.39 -25.69
N GLN A 152 -4.33 10.36 -25.54
CA GLN A 152 -3.41 10.76 -26.60
C GLN A 152 -2.23 9.77 -26.69
N ARG A 153 -1.55 9.74 -27.84
CA ARG A 153 -0.41 8.86 -28.09
C ARG A 153 0.67 8.98 -27.02
N THR A 154 1.06 10.20 -26.65
CA THR A 154 2.06 10.42 -25.59
C THR A 154 1.62 9.92 -24.22
N GLN A 155 0.33 10.00 -23.91
CA GLN A 155 -0.24 9.44 -22.70
C GLN A 155 -0.24 7.91 -22.78
N ASN A 156 -0.56 7.30 -23.93
CA ASN A 156 -0.53 5.86 -24.12
C ASN A 156 0.89 5.30 -23.94
N GLU A 157 1.91 5.99 -24.43
CA GLU A 157 3.32 5.65 -24.19
C GLU A 157 3.66 5.64 -22.69
N ILE A 158 3.23 6.66 -21.93
CA ILE A 158 3.40 6.74 -20.46
C ILE A 158 2.63 5.61 -19.74
N ILE A 159 1.39 5.35 -20.14
CA ILE A 159 0.52 4.34 -19.53
C ILE A 159 1.14 2.95 -19.67
N ARG A 160 1.71 2.63 -20.81
CA ARG A 160 2.19 1.30 -21.18
C ARG A 160 3.70 1.09 -20.99
N ASP A 161 4.42 2.08 -20.51
CA ASP A 161 5.85 1.92 -20.23
C ASP A 161 6.07 0.88 -19.11
N THR A 162 6.95 -0.10 -19.37
CA THR A 162 7.34 -1.17 -18.42
C THR A 162 8.85 -1.27 -18.24
N LYS A 163 9.61 -0.34 -18.82
CA LYS A 163 11.07 -0.42 -18.86
C LYS A 163 11.72 0.18 -17.62
N ASP A 164 11.08 1.21 -17.06
CA ASP A 164 11.67 2.02 -16.02
C ASP A 164 11.06 1.74 -14.64
N ASP A 165 11.93 1.57 -13.64
CA ASP A 165 11.52 1.45 -12.23
C ASP A 165 11.01 2.79 -11.67
N LEU A 166 11.42 3.91 -12.26
CA LEU A 166 11.04 5.26 -11.85
C LEU A 166 10.61 6.09 -13.06
N LEU A 167 9.35 6.52 -13.06
CA LEU A 167 8.79 7.34 -14.13
C LEU A 167 8.39 8.73 -13.61
N PHE A 168 8.92 9.78 -14.24
CA PHE A 168 8.53 11.16 -13.99
C PHE A 168 7.60 11.66 -15.09
N VAL A 169 6.38 12.07 -14.74
CA VAL A 169 5.42 12.65 -15.68
C VAL A 169 5.38 14.15 -15.48
N GLN A 170 5.89 14.89 -16.47
CA GLN A 170 5.93 16.35 -16.48
C GLN A 170 4.96 16.91 -17.53
N GLY A 171 4.36 18.07 -17.27
CA GLY A 171 3.46 18.75 -18.21
C GLY A 171 2.78 19.94 -17.56
N ALA A 172 2.16 20.81 -18.37
CA ALA A 172 1.39 21.97 -17.91
C ALA A 172 0.19 21.58 -17.02
N ALA A 173 -0.36 22.53 -16.29
CA ALA A 173 -1.63 22.33 -15.60
C ALA A 173 -2.73 22.01 -16.62
N GLY A 174 -3.58 21.01 -16.32
CA GLY A 174 -4.65 20.57 -17.23
C GLY A 174 -4.22 19.63 -18.36
N SER A 175 -2.93 19.28 -18.51
CA SER A 175 -2.44 18.37 -19.59
C SER A 175 -2.80 16.88 -19.38
N GLY A 176 -3.64 16.54 -18.42
CA GLY A 176 -4.07 15.16 -18.17
C GLY A 176 -3.08 14.27 -17.40
N LYS A 177 -2.02 14.84 -16.76
CA LYS A 177 -1.04 14.05 -15.99
C LYS A 177 -1.66 13.07 -14.99
N THR A 178 -2.60 13.55 -14.20
CA THR A 178 -3.29 12.73 -13.19
C THR A 178 -4.09 11.62 -13.84
N ALA A 179 -4.79 11.92 -14.94
CA ALA A 179 -5.53 10.93 -15.71
C ALA A 179 -4.59 9.83 -16.24
N ALA A 180 -3.47 10.22 -16.86
CA ALA A 180 -2.47 9.28 -17.38
C ALA A 180 -1.88 8.39 -16.28
N VAL A 181 -1.62 8.93 -15.08
CA VAL A 181 -1.12 8.16 -13.94
C VAL A 181 -2.17 7.16 -13.44
N LEU A 182 -3.43 7.56 -13.33
CA LEU A 182 -4.51 6.65 -12.89
C LEU A 182 -4.79 5.57 -13.94
N GLN A 183 -4.79 5.92 -15.22
CA GLN A 183 -4.89 4.98 -16.32
C GLN A 183 -3.70 4.00 -16.34
N ARG A 184 -2.48 4.47 -16.05
CA ARG A 184 -1.31 3.61 -15.90
C ARG A 184 -1.49 2.60 -14.76
N VAL A 185 -1.98 3.04 -13.60
CA VAL A 185 -2.26 2.14 -12.48
C VAL A 185 -3.29 1.09 -12.89
N ALA A 186 -4.39 1.48 -13.51
CA ALA A 186 -5.41 0.55 -14.00
C ALA A 186 -4.82 -0.44 -15.04
N TRP A 187 -3.95 0.04 -15.92
CA TRP A 187 -3.27 -0.81 -16.89
C TRP A 187 -2.27 -1.77 -16.24
N LEU A 188 -1.50 -1.35 -15.25
CA LEU A 188 -0.57 -2.21 -14.51
C LEU A 188 -1.32 -3.32 -13.74
N LEU A 189 -2.43 -3.00 -13.07
CA LEU A 189 -3.29 -3.97 -12.39
C LEU A 189 -3.87 -4.99 -13.39
N TYR A 190 -4.27 -4.53 -14.56
CA TYR A 190 -4.73 -5.41 -15.64
C TYR A 190 -3.61 -6.31 -16.17
N ARG A 191 -2.44 -5.76 -16.48
CA ARG A 191 -1.31 -6.49 -17.09
C ARG A 191 -0.74 -7.54 -16.15
N TYR A 192 -0.61 -7.21 -14.87
CA TYR A 192 -0.02 -8.08 -13.85
C TYR A 192 -1.07 -8.74 -12.96
N ARG A 193 -2.29 -8.93 -13.48
CA ARG A 193 -3.35 -9.62 -12.75
C ARG A 193 -2.90 -11.02 -12.34
N GLY A 194 -3.24 -11.42 -11.11
CA GLY A 194 -2.73 -12.65 -10.48
C GLY A 194 -1.44 -12.44 -9.68
N ASN A 195 -0.63 -11.42 -10.00
CA ASN A 195 0.61 -11.10 -9.29
C ASN A 195 0.55 -9.75 -8.55
N LEU A 196 -0.22 -8.78 -9.07
CA LEU A 196 -0.38 -7.45 -8.49
C LEU A 196 -1.86 -7.20 -8.17
N THR A 197 -2.13 -6.81 -6.93
CA THR A 197 -3.47 -6.44 -6.45
C THR A 197 -3.53 -4.97 -6.06
N SER A 198 -4.72 -4.38 -6.02
CA SER A 198 -4.93 -2.98 -5.62
C SER A 198 -4.43 -2.70 -4.19
N SER A 199 -4.44 -3.69 -3.30
CA SER A 199 -3.90 -3.57 -1.93
C SER A 199 -2.37 -3.42 -1.86
N GLN A 200 -1.65 -3.77 -2.92
CA GLN A 200 -0.20 -3.66 -3.03
C GLN A 200 0.23 -2.34 -3.70
N VAL A 201 -0.72 -1.55 -4.18
CA VAL A 201 -0.49 -0.24 -4.77
C VAL A 201 -0.84 0.85 -3.77
N VAL A 202 0.06 1.80 -3.57
CA VAL A 202 -0.15 2.95 -2.69
C VAL A 202 -0.09 4.23 -3.49
N LEU A 203 -1.11 5.06 -3.33
CA LEU A 203 -1.17 6.39 -3.94
C LEU A 203 -0.99 7.46 -2.87
N PHE A 204 0.03 8.29 -3.03
CA PHE A 204 0.22 9.49 -2.22
C PHE A 204 -0.43 10.69 -2.89
N SER A 205 -1.34 11.33 -2.17
CA SER A 205 -2.06 12.51 -2.65
C SER A 205 -1.70 13.76 -1.84
N PRO A 206 -1.89 14.96 -2.41
CA PRO A 206 -1.61 16.21 -1.70
C PRO A 206 -2.60 16.48 -0.55
N ASN A 207 -3.86 16.06 -0.67
CA ASN A 207 -4.91 16.28 0.33
C ASN A 207 -6.04 15.24 0.22
N GLN A 208 -6.96 15.25 1.18
CA GLN A 208 -8.07 14.30 1.24
C GLN A 208 -9.08 14.49 0.09
N LEU A 209 -9.36 15.71 -0.33
CA LEU A 209 -10.29 15.98 -1.44
C LEU A 209 -9.82 15.32 -2.74
N PHE A 210 -8.50 15.24 -2.93
CA PHE A 210 -7.91 14.54 -4.06
C PHE A 210 -8.11 13.02 -3.97
N ASN A 211 -8.06 12.45 -2.78
CA ASN A 211 -8.38 11.03 -2.57
C ASN A 211 -9.85 10.75 -2.91
N ASP A 212 -10.77 11.58 -2.42
CA ASP A 212 -12.21 11.43 -2.67
C ASP A 212 -12.53 11.50 -4.18
N TYR A 213 -11.80 12.32 -4.92
CA TYR A 213 -11.88 12.38 -6.37
C TYR A 213 -11.39 11.07 -7.03
N ILE A 214 -10.26 10.53 -6.60
CA ILE A 214 -9.68 9.30 -7.17
C ILE A 214 -10.57 8.09 -6.88
N ASP A 215 -11.19 8.01 -5.70
CA ASP A 215 -12.14 6.95 -5.33
C ASP A 215 -13.34 6.86 -6.30
N GLN A 216 -13.67 7.97 -6.96
CA GLN A 216 -14.72 7.99 -7.99
C GLN A 216 -14.18 7.58 -9.38
N VAL A 217 -12.93 7.88 -9.68
CA VAL A 217 -12.33 7.66 -11.02
C VAL A 217 -11.90 6.22 -11.24
N LEU A 218 -11.30 5.57 -10.24
CA LEU A 218 -10.77 4.21 -10.40
C LEU A 218 -11.83 3.17 -10.79
N PRO A 219 -13.04 3.16 -10.17
CA PRO A 219 -14.11 2.27 -10.61
C PRO A 219 -14.55 2.52 -12.06
N GLU A 220 -14.47 3.77 -12.55
CA GLU A 220 -14.77 4.09 -13.95
C GLU A 220 -13.73 3.49 -14.92
N LEU A 221 -12.49 3.28 -14.47
CA LEU A 221 -11.42 2.61 -15.21
C LEU A 221 -11.49 1.08 -15.13
N GLY A 222 -12.46 0.52 -14.38
CA GLY A 222 -12.64 -0.92 -14.22
C GLY A 222 -11.84 -1.55 -13.10
N GLU A 223 -11.33 -0.74 -12.15
CA GLU A 223 -10.49 -1.24 -11.06
C GLU A 223 -11.10 -0.96 -9.69
N HIS A 224 -10.68 -1.76 -8.70
CA HIS A 224 -11.03 -1.52 -7.30
C HIS A 224 -10.19 -0.39 -6.71
N ASN A 225 -10.72 0.26 -5.68
CA ASN A 225 -10.00 1.29 -4.95
C ASN A 225 -8.73 0.72 -4.33
N MET A 226 -7.65 1.47 -4.45
CA MET A 226 -6.34 1.16 -3.88
C MET A 226 -6.11 1.88 -2.56
N VAL A 227 -5.01 1.57 -1.88
CA VAL A 227 -4.61 2.27 -0.67
C VAL A 227 -4.20 3.71 -1.01
N GLN A 228 -4.99 4.67 -0.54
CA GLN A 228 -4.75 6.10 -0.74
C GLN A 228 -4.45 6.78 0.58
N MET A 229 -3.48 7.67 0.59
CA MET A 229 -3.14 8.44 1.78
C MET A 229 -2.37 9.72 1.45
N THR A 230 -2.52 10.71 2.30
CA THR A 230 -1.62 11.86 2.30
C THR A 230 -0.30 11.48 2.99
N TYR A 231 0.78 12.22 2.70
CA TYR A 231 2.05 12.05 3.41
C TYR A 231 1.88 12.19 4.94
N PHE A 232 1.03 13.11 5.38
CA PHE A 232 0.73 13.29 6.80
C PHE A 232 0.08 12.04 7.42
N GLN A 233 -0.90 11.43 6.75
CA GLN A 233 -1.53 10.18 7.21
C GLN A 233 -0.52 9.03 7.26
N PHE A 234 0.35 8.93 6.26
CA PHE A 234 1.42 7.94 6.23
C PHE A 234 2.37 8.08 7.43
N VAL A 235 2.83 9.31 7.68
CA VAL A 235 3.74 9.60 8.81
C VAL A 235 3.07 9.27 10.15
N ASN A 236 1.81 9.65 10.36
CA ASN A 236 1.07 9.32 11.58
C ASN A 236 0.95 7.80 11.81
N ARG A 237 0.79 7.02 10.75
CA ARG A 237 0.79 5.54 10.85
C ARG A 237 2.15 4.98 11.26
N ARG A 238 3.25 5.63 10.85
CA ARG A 238 4.63 5.20 11.19
C ARG A 238 5.01 5.51 12.63
N VAL A 239 4.44 6.55 13.22
CA VAL A 239 4.74 6.99 14.60
C VAL A 239 3.48 7.12 15.46
N PRO A 240 2.71 6.03 15.67
CA PRO A 240 1.36 6.08 16.24
C PRO A 240 1.28 6.62 17.68
N ARG A 241 2.43 6.80 18.35
CA ARG A 241 2.50 7.32 19.72
C ARG A 241 2.92 8.79 19.80
N LEU A 242 3.14 9.42 18.65
CA LEU A 242 3.56 10.81 18.55
C LEU A 242 2.54 11.61 17.75
N HIS A 243 2.26 12.82 18.15
CA HIS A 243 1.48 13.76 17.36
C HIS A 243 2.39 14.43 16.33
N VAL A 244 2.14 14.13 15.05
CA VAL A 244 2.88 14.74 13.96
C VAL A 244 2.37 16.14 13.72
N GLN A 245 3.27 17.11 13.75
CA GLN A 245 2.97 18.52 13.49
C GLN A 245 2.39 18.71 12.10
N THR A 246 1.22 19.33 12.00
CA THR A 246 0.58 19.66 10.72
C THR A 246 1.34 20.76 9.97
N LEU A 247 1.09 20.89 8.67
CA LEU A 247 1.65 21.99 7.88
C LEU A 247 1.24 23.36 8.44
N ALA A 248 -0.02 23.53 8.83
CA ALA A 248 -0.53 24.78 9.42
C ALA A 248 0.20 25.12 10.74
N GLN A 249 0.37 24.13 11.62
CA GLN A 249 1.16 24.31 12.85
C GLN A 249 2.62 24.64 12.56
N ARG A 250 3.21 24.03 11.53
CA ARG A 250 4.59 24.31 11.11
C ARG A 250 4.76 25.72 10.56
N PHE A 251 3.79 26.22 9.78
CA PHE A 251 3.81 27.60 9.29
C PHE A 251 3.51 28.64 10.40
N ALA A 252 2.65 28.31 11.36
CA ALA A 252 2.38 29.18 12.51
C ALA A 252 3.51 29.23 13.53
N ALA A 253 4.34 28.19 13.60
CA ALA A 253 5.50 28.17 14.49
C ALA A 253 6.54 29.22 14.07
N SER A 254 7.00 30.03 15.04
CA SER A 254 8.06 31.04 14.82
C SER A 254 9.30 30.39 14.22
N GLN A 255 9.59 30.69 12.97
CA GLN A 255 10.75 30.16 12.25
C GLN A 255 11.96 31.07 12.49
N THR A 256 12.70 30.79 13.55
CA THR A 256 13.99 31.43 13.75
C THR A 256 15.00 31.01 12.67
N ALA A 257 16.00 31.88 12.40
CA ALA A 257 17.06 31.55 11.44
C ALA A 257 17.77 30.22 11.77
N THR A 258 17.90 29.88 13.05
CA THR A 258 18.45 28.60 13.52
C THR A 258 17.58 27.42 13.11
N VAL A 259 16.26 27.50 13.29
CA VAL A 259 15.30 26.44 12.89
C VAL A 259 15.35 26.22 11.39
N GLN A 260 15.44 27.28 10.59
CA GLN A 260 15.55 27.16 9.13
C GLN A 260 16.86 26.44 8.70
N LYS A 261 17.99 26.76 9.33
CA LYS A 261 19.28 26.09 9.06
C LYS A 261 19.21 24.61 9.41
N ILE A 262 18.62 24.26 10.55
CA ILE A 262 18.45 22.86 10.96
C ILE A 262 17.49 22.12 10.03
N GLN A 263 16.41 22.76 9.60
CA GLN A 263 15.50 22.17 8.60
C GLN A 263 16.23 21.87 7.28
N ARG A 264 17.06 22.77 6.79
CA ARG A 264 17.92 22.53 5.60
C ARG A 264 18.81 21.30 5.79
N LEU A 265 19.41 21.15 6.98
CA LEU A 265 20.23 19.98 7.30
C LEU A 265 19.40 18.69 7.26
N VAL A 266 18.33 18.61 8.06
CA VAL A 266 17.56 17.36 8.24
C VAL A 266 16.73 16.95 7.00
N THR A 267 16.47 17.88 6.08
CA THR A 267 15.81 17.59 4.79
C THR A 267 16.80 17.39 3.64
N SER A 268 18.11 17.44 3.88
CA SER A 268 19.12 17.28 2.83
C SER A 268 19.32 15.80 2.47
N LEU A 269 19.70 15.55 1.22
CA LEU A 269 20.11 14.22 0.76
C LEU A 269 21.33 13.69 1.56
N HIS A 270 22.20 14.59 2.00
CA HIS A 270 23.36 14.25 2.83
C HIS A 270 22.91 13.66 4.17
N TYR A 271 21.93 14.29 4.83
CA TYR A 271 21.37 13.78 6.08
C TYR A 271 20.64 12.45 5.88
N PHE A 272 19.89 12.30 4.78
CA PHE A 272 19.27 11.03 4.42
C PHE A 272 20.31 9.89 4.29
N LYS A 273 21.40 10.12 3.54
CA LYS A 273 22.51 9.16 3.45
C LYS A 273 23.17 8.87 4.80
N LEU A 274 23.24 9.87 5.68
CA LEU A 274 23.72 9.71 7.04
C LEU A 274 22.83 8.75 7.85
N THR A 275 21.51 8.87 7.77
CA THR A 275 20.59 7.98 8.48
C THR A 275 20.80 6.52 8.07
N GLY A 276 21.05 6.26 6.76
CA GLY A 276 21.41 4.94 6.26
C GLY A 276 22.69 4.36 6.86
N ARG A 277 23.77 5.16 6.88
CA ARG A 277 25.04 4.76 7.54
C ARG A 277 24.87 4.55 9.04
N TYR A 278 24.11 5.41 9.68
CA TYR A 278 23.80 5.26 11.10
C TYR A 278 23.01 3.95 11.37
N ALA A 279 22.04 3.62 10.53
CA ALA A 279 21.26 2.38 10.64
C ALA A 279 22.17 1.13 10.53
N GLN A 280 23.16 1.13 9.64
CA GLN A 280 24.16 0.06 9.53
C GLN A 280 24.94 -0.13 10.84
N HIS A 281 25.31 0.98 11.50
CA HIS A 281 26.03 0.93 12.77
C HIS A 281 25.19 0.38 13.95
N LEU A 282 23.88 0.45 13.88
CA LEU A 282 22.98 -0.06 14.93
C LEU A 282 23.09 -1.57 15.11
N GLY A 283 23.49 -2.30 14.08
CA GLY A 283 23.78 -3.74 14.19
C GLY A 283 24.92 -4.07 15.18
N HIS A 284 25.85 -3.15 15.38
CA HIS A 284 27.04 -3.40 16.20
C HIS A 284 27.04 -2.63 17.52
N ALA A 285 26.46 -1.44 17.56
CA ALA A 285 26.45 -0.59 18.75
C ALA A 285 25.29 0.42 18.72
N ASN A 286 25.07 1.05 19.88
CA ASN A 286 24.20 2.23 20.02
C ASN A 286 22.70 2.02 19.84
N MET A 287 22.23 0.79 19.65
CA MET A 287 20.80 0.51 19.67
C MET A 287 20.19 0.78 21.04
N ARG A 288 19.03 1.43 21.09
CA ARG A 288 18.35 1.84 22.32
C ARG A 288 17.12 0.98 22.56
N PHE A 289 17.01 0.43 23.74
CA PHE A 289 15.93 -0.50 24.12
C PHE A 289 15.06 0.08 25.22
N ARG A 290 13.84 -0.48 25.35
CA ARG A 290 12.90 -0.25 26.45
C ARG A 290 12.60 -1.55 27.13
N ASN A 291 12.22 -1.49 28.41
CA ASN A 291 11.67 -2.62 29.11
C ASN A 291 10.31 -3.01 28.50
N ILE A 292 10.03 -4.31 28.40
CA ILE A 292 8.69 -4.83 28.17
C ILE A 292 8.03 -5.01 29.52
N MET A 293 6.85 -4.44 29.72
CA MET A 293 6.15 -4.41 31.01
C MET A 293 4.95 -5.37 31.01
N PHE A 294 4.67 -5.97 32.15
CA PHE A 294 3.46 -6.73 32.41
C PHE A 294 2.96 -6.42 33.83
N ASN A 295 1.70 -6.01 33.96
CA ASN A 295 1.06 -5.65 35.24
C ASN A 295 1.93 -4.71 36.09
N GLY A 296 2.51 -3.66 35.46
CA GLY A 296 3.35 -2.68 36.14
C GLY A 296 4.77 -3.14 36.50
N LYS A 297 5.10 -4.44 36.26
CA LYS A 297 6.43 -5.00 36.53
C LYS A 297 7.21 -5.21 35.23
N VAL A 298 8.54 -5.23 35.33
CA VAL A 298 9.40 -5.54 34.18
C VAL A 298 9.26 -7.01 33.82
N PHE A 299 8.72 -7.29 32.63
CA PHE A 299 8.60 -8.62 32.06
C PHE A 299 9.90 -9.08 31.38
N VAL A 300 10.46 -8.22 30.51
CA VAL A 300 11.79 -8.38 29.94
C VAL A 300 12.53 -7.06 30.07
N SER A 301 13.68 -7.07 30.71
CA SER A 301 14.47 -5.85 30.87
C SER A 301 15.15 -5.43 29.56
N LYS A 302 15.41 -4.14 29.41
CA LYS A 302 16.16 -3.60 28.27
C LYS A 302 17.59 -4.15 28.17
N GLU A 303 18.17 -4.53 29.31
CA GLU A 303 19.49 -5.16 29.41
C GLU A 303 19.45 -6.57 28.78
N LYS A 304 18.41 -7.35 29.10
CA LYS A 304 18.21 -8.69 28.51
C LYS A 304 17.90 -8.62 27.01
N ILE A 305 17.12 -7.65 26.60
CA ILE A 305 16.85 -7.40 25.17
C ILE A 305 18.15 -7.03 24.43
N LYS A 306 18.98 -6.18 25.04
CA LYS A 306 20.30 -5.80 24.52
C LYS A 306 21.22 -6.99 24.36
N GLU A 307 21.27 -7.88 25.36
CA GLU A 307 22.05 -9.12 25.32
C GLU A 307 21.61 -9.99 24.14
N ILE A 308 20.33 -10.26 24.01
CA ILE A 308 19.76 -11.04 22.90
C ILE A 308 20.10 -10.39 21.56
N TYR A 309 19.89 -9.09 21.42
CA TYR A 309 20.12 -8.36 20.18
C TYR A 309 21.56 -8.44 19.70
N TYR A 310 22.54 -8.33 20.61
CA TYR A 310 23.97 -8.38 20.26
C TYR A 310 24.58 -9.79 20.31
N SER A 311 23.81 -10.82 20.67
CA SER A 311 24.27 -12.20 20.62
C SER A 311 24.33 -12.80 19.21
N PHE A 312 23.63 -12.17 18.24
CA PHE A 312 23.63 -12.63 16.85
C PHE A 312 24.95 -12.31 16.15
N ASN A 313 25.29 -13.14 15.16
CA ASN A 313 26.50 -13.01 14.35
C ASN A 313 26.57 -11.61 13.67
N ASN A 314 27.77 -11.10 13.50
CA ASN A 314 28.05 -9.82 12.84
C ASN A 314 27.59 -9.74 11.38
N ASN A 315 27.39 -10.87 10.71
CA ASN A 315 26.87 -10.94 9.34
C ASN A 315 25.35 -10.68 9.24
N TYR A 316 24.64 -10.62 10.38
CA TYR A 316 23.24 -10.27 10.40
C TYR A 316 23.09 -8.78 10.07
N ASN A 317 22.35 -8.46 9.00
CA ASN A 317 21.91 -7.11 8.75
C ASN A 317 20.91 -6.64 9.81
N LEU A 318 20.56 -5.36 9.83
CA LEU A 318 19.65 -4.78 10.82
C LEU A 318 18.30 -5.49 10.84
N GLY A 319 17.71 -5.78 9.67
CA GLY A 319 16.41 -6.46 9.55
C GLY A 319 16.43 -7.86 10.17
N ASN A 320 17.36 -8.70 9.73
CA ASN A 320 17.50 -10.07 10.24
C ASN A 320 17.77 -10.11 11.75
N ARG A 321 18.54 -9.14 12.28
CA ARG A 321 18.81 -9.02 13.70
C ARG A 321 17.58 -8.63 14.50
N LEU A 322 16.73 -7.74 13.96
CA LEU A 322 15.45 -7.37 14.56
C LEU A 322 14.50 -8.57 14.59
N ASP A 323 14.40 -9.31 13.50
CA ASP A 323 13.53 -10.48 13.40
C ASP A 323 13.99 -11.62 14.29
N GLY A 324 15.29 -11.92 14.32
CA GLY A 324 15.85 -12.88 15.26
C GLY A 324 15.62 -12.49 16.74
N THR A 325 15.69 -11.21 17.05
CA THR A 325 15.38 -10.71 18.41
C THR A 325 13.89 -10.91 18.74
N LYS A 326 12.97 -10.62 17.80
CA LYS A 326 11.53 -10.90 17.98
C LYS A 326 11.29 -12.38 18.26
N GLU A 327 11.86 -13.27 17.46
CA GLU A 327 11.72 -14.71 17.65
C GLU A 327 12.23 -15.16 19.02
N ALA A 328 13.39 -14.66 19.46
CA ALA A 328 13.93 -14.96 20.76
C ALA A 328 13.02 -14.45 21.90
N LEU A 329 12.46 -13.24 21.75
CA LEU A 329 11.52 -12.68 22.73
C LEU A 329 10.18 -13.44 22.75
N ILE A 330 9.68 -13.92 21.62
CA ILE A 330 8.48 -14.78 21.56
C ILE A 330 8.77 -16.14 22.22
N LYS A 331 9.93 -16.75 21.98
CA LYS A 331 10.34 -17.98 22.69
C LYS A 331 10.40 -17.76 24.20
N TYR A 332 10.97 -16.65 24.64
CA TYR A 332 11.02 -16.28 26.06
C TYR A 332 9.60 -16.13 26.64
N LEU A 333 8.70 -15.42 25.93
CA LEU A 333 7.29 -15.26 26.32
C LEU A 333 6.61 -16.63 26.47
N ASN A 334 6.74 -17.51 25.48
CA ASN A 334 6.13 -18.85 25.52
C ASN A 334 6.64 -19.70 26.68
N HIS A 335 7.93 -19.61 27.00
CA HIS A 335 8.50 -20.29 28.16
C HIS A 335 7.91 -19.74 29.47
N ARG A 336 7.71 -18.43 29.56
CA ARG A 336 7.11 -17.80 30.76
C ARG A 336 5.64 -18.16 30.94
N VAL A 337 4.89 -18.55 29.92
CA VAL A 337 3.50 -19.02 30.04
C VAL A 337 3.42 -20.15 31.06
N SER A 338 4.28 -21.17 30.95
CA SER A 338 4.26 -22.34 31.84
C SER A 338 4.54 -22.00 33.31
N SER A 339 5.40 -21.03 33.58
CA SER A 339 5.68 -20.55 34.91
C SER A 339 4.55 -19.68 35.48
N GLU A 340 3.96 -18.85 34.65
CA GLU A 340 2.92 -17.91 35.03
C GLU A 340 1.58 -18.60 35.32
N MET A 341 1.31 -19.75 34.69
CA MET A 341 0.11 -20.58 34.97
C MET A 341 -0.03 -20.98 36.45
N ARG A 342 1.07 -20.96 37.19
CA ARG A 342 1.11 -21.31 38.64
C ARG A 342 1.05 -20.08 39.54
N SER A 343 0.84 -18.89 38.99
CA SER A 343 0.82 -17.66 39.77
C SER A 343 -0.53 -17.45 40.47
N LYS A 344 -0.51 -16.82 41.64
CA LYS A 344 -1.71 -16.57 42.46
C LYS A 344 -2.80 -15.77 41.71
N TRP A 345 -2.41 -14.85 40.81
CA TRP A 345 -3.38 -14.07 40.06
C TRP A 345 -4.15 -14.93 39.04
N VAL A 346 -3.52 -16.00 38.50
CA VAL A 346 -4.19 -16.93 37.57
C VAL A 346 -5.18 -17.79 38.32
N GLU A 347 -4.78 -18.33 39.48
CA GLU A 347 -5.65 -19.09 40.36
C GLU A 347 -6.89 -18.27 40.74
N GLN A 348 -6.68 -17.05 41.20
CA GLN A 348 -7.78 -16.15 41.55
C GLN A 348 -8.67 -15.83 40.34
N ARG A 349 -8.07 -15.60 39.17
CA ARG A 349 -8.83 -15.34 37.94
C ARG A 349 -9.68 -16.53 37.49
N ILE A 350 -9.21 -17.76 37.68
CA ILE A 350 -10.00 -18.97 37.39
C ILE A 350 -11.20 -19.07 38.34
N GLN A 351 -11.03 -18.76 39.61
CA GLN A 351 -12.12 -18.75 40.59
C GLN A 351 -13.18 -17.69 40.28
N ASP A 352 -12.77 -16.56 39.72
CA ASP A 352 -13.66 -15.43 39.41
C ASP A 352 -14.31 -15.52 37.99
N LEU A 353 -14.09 -16.62 37.25
CA LEU A 353 -14.67 -16.76 35.88
C LEU A 353 -16.20 -16.98 35.95
N SER A 354 -16.92 -16.22 35.16
CA SER A 354 -18.34 -16.49 34.88
C SER A 354 -18.52 -17.66 33.91
N LYS A 355 -19.70 -18.28 33.89
CA LYS A 355 -20.01 -19.36 32.92
C LYS A 355 -19.81 -18.94 31.48
N GLU A 356 -20.20 -17.72 31.12
CA GLU A 356 -20.01 -17.17 29.77
C GLU A 356 -18.52 -16.99 29.42
N GLU A 357 -17.71 -16.57 30.38
CA GLU A 357 -16.26 -16.45 30.18
C GLU A 357 -15.59 -17.81 30.02
N ILE A 358 -16.03 -18.80 30.75
CA ILE A 358 -15.57 -20.19 30.62
C ILE A 358 -15.91 -20.70 29.22
N ASP A 359 -17.17 -20.52 28.78
CA ASP A 359 -17.63 -20.91 27.43
C ASP A 359 -16.78 -20.25 26.33
N ASN A 360 -16.48 -18.99 26.48
CA ASN A 360 -15.61 -18.25 25.56
C ASN A 360 -14.16 -18.73 25.56
N LEU A 361 -13.63 -19.20 26.67
CA LEU A 361 -12.28 -19.76 26.78
C LEU A 361 -12.18 -21.14 26.13
N PHE A 362 -13.24 -21.94 26.18
CA PHE A 362 -13.31 -23.22 25.49
C PHE A 362 -13.46 -23.06 23.98
N ALA A 363 -14.17 -22.03 23.54
CA ALA A 363 -14.50 -21.81 22.12
C ALA A 363 -15.12 -23.08 21.49
N ASN A 364 -14.43 -23.70 20.53
CA ASN A 364 -14.88 -24.91 19.84
C ASN A 364 -14.15 -26.19 20.29
N GLU A 365 -13.44 -26.15 21.41
CA GLU A 365 -12.70 -27.31 21.87
C GLU A 365 -13.55 -28.20 22.79
N PRO A 366 -13.24 -29.51 22.90
CA PRO A 366 -13.97 -30.42 23.76
C PRO A 366 -13.92 -29.99 25.24
N ARG A 367 -15.05 -30.15 25.95
CA ARG A 367 -15.16 -29.82 27.38
C ARG A 367 -14.86 -30.99 28.30
N GLU A 368 -14.60 -32.17 27.73
CA GLU A 368 -14.26 -33.36 28.52
C GLU A 368 -12.76 -33.47 28.74
N PHE A 369 -12.35 -33.40 29.99
CA PHE A 369 -10.98 -33.63 30.43
C PHE A 369 -10.90 -34.89 31.25
N GLU A 370 -9.77 -35.59 31.13
CA GLU A 370 -9.53 -36.82 31.88
C GLU A 370 -9.33 -36.55 33.39
N SER A 371 -9.09 -35.31 33.82
CA SER A 371 -8.97 -34.89 35.20
C SER A 371 -9.11 -33.39 35.39
N ASP A 372 -9.52 -32.97 36.60
CA ASP A 372 -9.63 -31.55 37.02
C ASP A 372 -8.29 -30.80 36.83
N ASP A 373 -7.15 -31.47 37.01
CA ASP A 373 -5.82 -30.89 36.82
C ASP A 373 -5.56 -30.54 35.34
N LYS A 374 -6.05 -31.35 34.40
CA LYS A 374 -5.95 -31.06 32.97
C LYS A 374 -6.84 -29.88 32.55
N GLU A 375 -8.05 -29.81 33.07
CA GLU A 375 -8.97 -28.69 32.88
C GLU A 375 -8.35 -27.40 33.45
N TYR A 376 -7.88 -27.44 34.70
CA TYR A 376 -7.21 -26.30 35.31
C TYR A 376 -6.03 -25.80 34.46
N ARG A 377 -5.16 -26.69 33.99
CA ARG A 377 -4.02 -26.33 33.14
C ARG A 377 -4.45 -25.72 31.82
N PHE A 378 -5.51 -26.22 31.24
CA PHE A 378 -6.08 -25.67 30.01
C PHE A 378 -6.58 -24.24 30.24
N LEU A 379 -7.41 -24.00 31.23
CA LEU A 379 -7.94 -22.68 31.58
C LEU A 379 -6.82 -21.72 31.96
N ALA A 380 -5.89 -22.13 32.81
CA ALA A 380 -4.74 -21.33 33.20
C ALA A 380 -3.91 -20.90 31.99
N ARG A 381 -3.64 -21.82 31.06
CA ARG A 381 -2.91 -21.52 29.84
C ARG A 381 -3.65 -20.50 28.97
N ARG A 382 -4.96 -20.66 28.79
CA ARG A 382 -5.79 -19.73 27.97
C ARG A 382 -5.80 -18.33 28.59
N ILE A 383 -5.98 -18.22 29.88
CA ILE A 383 -5.96 -16.97 30.63
C ILE A 383 -4.60 -16.27 30.49
N VAL A 384 -3.50 -16.99 30.71
CA VAL A 384 -2.16 -16.42 30.59
C VAL A 384 -1.87 -15.98 29.14
N MET A 385 -2.21 -16.81 28.16
CA MET A 385 -2.03 -16.44 26.74
C MET A 385 -2.82 -15.18 26.38
N LYS A 386 -4.07 -15.07 26.82
CA LYS A 386 -4.90 -13.87 26.62
C LYS A 386 -4.30 -12.65 27.32
N ALA A 387 -3.80 -12.80 28.54
CA ALA A 387 -3.13 -11.74 29.28
C ALA A 387 -1.80 -11.32 28.65
N PHE A 388 -1.10 -12.24 27.98
CA PHE A 388 0.17 -11.97 27.30
C PHE A 388 0.00 -11.44 25.86
N GLU A 389 -1.19 -11.43 25.31
CA GLU A 389 -1.44 -10.93 23.96
C GLU A 389 -0.96 -9.48 23.73
N PRO A 390 -1.12 -8.53 24.68
CA PRO A 390 -0.53 -7.20 24.56
C PRO A 390 0.99 -7.21 24.50
N ILE A 391 1.65 -8.12 25.24
CA ILE A 391 3.12 -8.29 25.21
C ILE A 391 3.55 -8.83 23.84
N LYS A 392 2.86 -9.84 23.34
CA LYS A 392 3.11 -10.43 22.02
C LYS A 392 2.96 -9.38 20.92
N ARG A 393 1.91 -8.56 20.97
CA ARG A 393 1.75 -7.42 20.05
C ARG A 393 2.89 -6.41 20.18
N ALA A 394 3.30 -6.08 21.42
CA ALA A 394 4.40 -5.16 21.65
C ALA A 394 5.72 -5.68 21.06
N ILE A 395 5.98 -6.99 21.15
CA ILE A 395 7.15 -7.64 20.55
C ILE A 395 7.06 -7.56 19.03
N ASN A 396 5.94 -7.98 18.43
CA ASN A 396 5.75 -8.03 17.00
C ASN A 396 5.84 -6.62 16.33
N HIS A 397 5.38 -5.57 17.03
CA HIS A 397 5.46 -4.18 16.57
C HIS A 397 6.73 -3.45 17.01
N ASN A 398 7.77 -4.18 17.43
CA ASN A 398 9.07 -3.60 17.84
C ASN A 398 8.98 -2.52 18.94
N GLN A 399 7.98 -2.59 19.83
CA GLN A 399 7.78 -1.58 20.89
C GLN A 399 8.86 -1.65 21.99
N TRP A 400 9.68 -2.68 21.99
CA TRP A 400 10.87 -2.83 22.80
C TRP A 400 12.04 -1.96 22.34
N ILE A 401 11.97 -1.36 21.16
CA ILE A 401 12.95 -0.37 20.67
C ILE A 401 12.58 1.01 21.21
N ASN A 402 13.56 1.74 21.71
CA ASN A 402 13.41 3.12 22.13
C ASN A 402 13.64 4.08 20.96
N ILE A 403 12.65 4.21 20.07
CA ILE A 403 12.74 5.05 18.86
C ILE A 403 13.06 6.51 19.22
N ASN A 404 12.42 7.08 20.26
CA ASN A 404 12.68 8.45 20.68
C ASN A 404 14.15 8.62 21.16
N GLY A 405 14.64 7.65 21.94
CA GLY A 405 16.03 7.64 22.39
C GLY A 405 17.01 7.44 21.22
N GLN A 406 16.62 6.67 20.21
CA GLN A 406 17.40 6.45 19.01
C GLN A 406 17.51 7.73 18.16
N PHE A 407 16.38 8.41 17.95
CA PHE A 407 16.35 9.69 17.25
C PHE A 407 17.19 10.77 17.94
N LEU A 408 17.05 10.92 19.25
CA LEU A 408 17.89 11.86 20.03
C LEU A 408 19.37 11.49 19.97
N HIS A 409 19.71 10.21 19.95
CA HIS A 409 21.09 9.78 19.78
C HIS A 409 21.64 10.15 18.39
N LEU A 410 20.87 9.91 17.33
CA LEU A 410 21.24 10.33 15.97
C LEU A 410 21.54 11.83 15.92
N LEU A 411 20.66 12.67 16.48
CA LEU A 411 20.88 14.11 16.51
C LEU A 411 22.18 14.51 17.26
N ARG A 412 22.52 13.80 18.34
CA ARG A 412 23.74 14.04 19.11
C ARG A 412 25.02 13.66 18.38
N VAL A 413 24.99 12.59 17.60
CA VAL A 413 26.17 12.11 16.87
C VAL A 413 26.35 12.76 15.50
N THR A 414 25.35 13.46 14.99
CA THR A 414 25.37 14.14 13.69
C THR A 414 26.65 14.97 13.46
N PRO A 415 27.17 15.77 14.41
CA PRO A 415 28.39 16.58 14.19
C PRO A 415 29.66 15.78 13.97
N LYS A 416 29.66 14.51 14.39
CA LYS A 416 30.82 13.61 14.15
C LYS A 416 30.80 13.00 12.76
N LEU A 417 29.70 13.15 12.03
CA LEU A 417 29.40 12.46 10.79
C LEU A 417 29.14 13.41 9.61
N ILE A 418 28.79 14.67 9.90
CA ILE A 418 28.58 15.75 8.92
C ILE A 418 29.22 17.02 9.45
N ASP A 419 29.91 17.76 8.57
CA ASP A 419 30.35 19.10 8.90
C ASP A 419 29.18 20.06 8.98
N LEU A 420 28.90 20.56 10.18
CA LEU A 420 27.80 21.48 10.43
C LEU A 420 28.04 22.87 9.81
N ALA A 421 29.32 23.26 9.57
CA ALA A 421 29.64 24.52 8.95
C ALA A 421 29.12 24.65 7.53
N GLU A 422 29.01 23.53 6.79
CA GLU A 422 28.37 23.49 5.46
C GLU A 422 26.89 23.98 5.49
N TYR A 423 26.22 23.82 6.63
CA TYR A 423 24.85 24.28 6.86
C TYR A 423 24.76 25.58 7.66
N GLY A 424 25.88 26.21 7.93
CA GLY A 424 25.97 27.43 8.71
C GLY A 424 25.50 27.27 10.17
N LEU A 425 25.67 26.07 10.75
CA LEU A 425 25.28 25.73 12.12
C LEU A 425 26.49 25.72 13.05
N THR A 426 26.33 26.32 14.22
CA THR A 426 27.29 26.21 15.34
C THR A 426 26.91 25.01 16.24
N ALA A 427 27.85 24.55 17.06
CA ALA A 427 27.66 23.51 18.05
C ALA A 427 26.52 23.86 19.04
N ASP A 428 26.48 25.12 19.50
CA ASP A 428 25.47 25.61 20.45
C ASP A 428 24.05 25.63 19.82
N GLN A 429 23.96 26.12 18.57
CA GLN A 429 22.66 26.10 17.84
C GLN A 429 22.11 24.67 17.67
N ARG A 430 23.02 23.73 17.40
CA ARG A 430 22.63 22.30 17.32
C ARG A 430 22.21 21.76 18.68
N GLN A 431 22.91 22.09 19.75
CA GLN A 431 22.55 21.64 21.11
C GLN A 431 21.21 22.18 21.51
N THR A 432 20.90 23.45 21.24
CA THR A 432 19.58 24.07 21.47
C THR A 432 18.48 23.30 20.72
N TYR A 433 18.75 22.87 19.47
CA TYR A 433 17.79 22.06 18.72
C TYR A 433 17.57 20.67 19.34
N VAL A 434 18.63 19.98 19.75
CA VAL A 434 18.52 18.67 20.42
C VAL A 434 17.70 18.78 21.70
N ASP A 435 17.88 19.83 22.48
CA ASP A 435 17.14 20.05 23.71
C ASP A 435 15.67 20.41 23.42
N GLY A 436 15.39 21.22 22.42
CA GLY A 436 14.04 21.48 21.91
C GLY A 436 13.35 20.22 21.41
N ALA A 437 14.03 19.39 20.59
CA ALA A 437 13.50 18.13 20.13
C ALA A 437 13.20 17.15 21.27
N LYS A 438 14.01 17.13 22.32
CA LYS A 438 13.78 16.35 23.53
C LYS A 438 12.52 16.78 24.26
N GLU A 439 12.27 18.09 24.35
CA GLU A 439 11.06 18.62 24.98
C GLU A 439 9.80 18.32 24.17
N TYR A 440 9.84 18.50 22.84
CA TYR A 440 8.75 18.08 21.95
C TYR A 440 8.40 16.60 22.08
N LEU A 441 9.42 15.71 22.13
CA LEU A 441 9.21 14.29 22.30
C LEU A 441 8.61 13.92 23.68
N LYS A 442 8.92 14.69 24.73
CA LYS A 442 8.26 14.52 26.04
C LYS A 442 6.77 14.87 25.97
N GLN A 443 6.40 15.85 25.18
CA GLN A 443 5.01 16.25 24.93
C GLN A 443 4.30 15.32 23.91
N GLY A 444 4.96 14.27 23.42
CA GLY A 444 4.41 13.35 22.44
C GLY A 444 4.32 13.93 21.02
N GLN A 445 5.11 14.96 20.70
CA GLN A 445 5.10 15.64 19.41
C GLN A 445 6.37 15.34 18.57
N ILE A 446 6.24 15.37 17.26
CA ILE A 446 7.36 15.28 16.30
C ILE A 446 7.02 16.04 15.01
N SER A 447 8.02 16.64 14.38
CA SER A 447 7.89 17.21 13.04
C SER A 447 7.95 16.12 11.97
N ALA A 448 7.08 16.21 10.96
CA ALA A 448 7.06 15.27 9.83
C ALA A 448 8.41 15.22 9.08
N SER A 449 9.15 16.31 9.03
CA SER A 449 10.49 16.38 8.41
C SER A 449 11.57 15.56 9.14
N ASN A 450 11.31 15.14 10.38
CA ASN A 450 12.24 14.34 11.19
C ASN A 450 12.01 12.83 11.10
N ILE A 451 11.08 12.41 10.23
CA ILE A 451 10.75 11.00 10.03
C ILE A 451 11.34 10.58 8.68
N SER A 452 12.34 9.71 8.72
CA SER A 452 12.81 9.02 7.54
C SER A 452 11.86 7.88 7.18
N VAL A 453 11.42 7.86 5.96
CA VAL A 453 10.52 6.86 5.38
C VAL A 453 11.28 5.59 5.03
#